data_2a8afb8499d026f2cfc0080da1936ba0
#
_entry.id   2a8afb8499d026f2cfc0080da1936ba0
#
_cell.length_a   1.000
_cell.length_b   1.000
_cell.length_c   1.000
_cell.angle_alpha   90.00
_cell.angle_beta   90.00
_cell.angle_gamma   90.00
#
_symmetry.space_group_name_H-M   'P 1'
#
loop_
_entity.id
_entity.type
_entity.pdbx_description
1 polymer ?
#
loop_
_entity_poly.entity_id
_entity_poly.type
_entity_poly.pdbx_seq_one_letter_code
_entity_poly.pdbx_strand_id
1 'polypeptide(L)'
;MIMSVQLWPAHAHAADSDAVGRAYTLQVNHVARRVVLAELVKHPERIHRMSMKCTFQLDRQGHPHKVKVVSSSHNRWAEETARRALAAAKFPPLPKSVIQKSGTDRASFDYQLDLDEPR
;
A
#
# COMPACT_ATOMS: atom_id res chain seq x y z
N MET A 1 10.76 -3.82 4.57
CA MET A 1 9.43 -3.53 3.99
C MET A 1 9.01 -4.69 3.12
N ILE A 2 7.86 -5.23 3.40
CA ILE A 2 7.33 -6.38 2.69
C ILE A 2 6.14 -5.92 1.87
N MET A 3 6.05 -6.39 0.65
CA MET A 3 4.95 -6.05 -0.20
C MET A 3 4.44 -7.29 -0.90
N SER A 4 3.14 -7.42 -0.96
CA SER A 4 2.52 -8.46 -1.74
C SER A 4 1.36 -7.91 -2.56
N VAL A 5 1.16 -8.48 -3.73
CA VAL A 5 0.02 -8.18 -4.58
C VAL A 5 -0.83 -9.43 -4.62
N GLN A 6 -1.99 -9.35 -4.03
CA GLN A 6 -2.84 -10.51 -3.80
C GLN A 6 -3.39 -11.12 -5.08
N LEU A 7 -3.49 -10.33 -6.13
CA LEU A 7 -4.12 -10.78 -7.37
C LEU A 7 -3.13 -11.37 -8.36
N TRP A 8 -1.85 -11.38 -8.05
CA TRP A 8 -0.85 -11.90 -8.97
C TRP A 8 -0.76 -13.41 -8.87
N PRO A 9 -0.97 -14.12 -9.96
CA PRO A 9 -0.68 -15.55 -9.97
C PRO A 9 0.83 -15.75 -9.87
N ALA A 10 1.22 -16.71 -9.08
CA ALA A 10 2.64 -16.99 -8.86
C ALA A 10 3.35 -17.46 -10.13
N HIS A 11 2.62 -17.92 -11.10
CA HIS A 11 3.17 -18.51 -12.30
C HIS A 11 2.91 -17.63 -13.51
N ALA A 12 3.26 -16.44 -13.48
CA ALA A 12 2.99 -15.58 -14.60
C ALA A 12 3.77 -16.01 -15.81
N HIS A 13 3.10 -16.09 -16.92
CA HIS A 13 3.68 -16.60 -18.16
C HIS A 13 4.25 -15.51 -19.03
N ALA A 14 3.76 -14.31 -18.88
CA ALA A 14 4.23 -13.19 -19.68
C ALA A 14 5.20 -12.38 -18.83
N ALA A 15 6.47 -12.51 -19.11
CA ALA A 15 7.51 -11.77 -18.39
C ALA A 15 7.26 -10.27 -18.40
N ASP A 16 6.75 -9.73 -19.51
CA ASP A 16 6.48 -8.30 -19.63
C ASP A 16 5.37 -7.86 -18.69
N SER A 17 4.27 -8.62 -18.60
CA SER A 17 3.17 -8.25 -17.71
C SER A 17 3.58 -8.41 -16.25
N ASP A 18 4.47 -9.35 -15.93
CA ASP A 18 5.02 -9.47 -14.59
C ASP A 18 5.92 -8.30 -14.24
N ALA A 19 6.76 -7.90 -15.18
CA ALA A 19 7.62 -6.75 -14.98
C ALA A 19 6.80 -5.48 -14.76
N VAL A 20 5.75 -5.29 -15.54
CA VAL A 20 4.84 -4.15 -15.38
C VAL A 20 4.16 -4.20 -14.02
N GLY A 21 3.69 -5.37 -13.61
CA GLY A 21 3.04 -5.53 -12.31
C GLY A 21 3.98 -5.25 -11.15
N ARG A 22 5.21 -5.75 -11.23
CA ARG A 22 6.20 -5.48 -10.19
C ARG A 22 6.56 -4.00 -10.13
N ALA A 23 6.74 -3.37 -11.28
CA ALA A 23 7.04 -1.94 -11.33
C ALA A 23 5.89 -1.13 -10.76
N TYR A 24 4.66 -1.47 -11.10
CA TYR A 24 3.49 -0.78 -10.57
C TYR A 24 3.40 -0.97 -9.05
N THR A 25 3.63 -2.19 -8.57
CA THR A 25 3.60 -2.50 -7.15
C THR A 25 4.63 -1.67 -6.38
N LEU A 26 5.82 -1.50 -6.93
CA LEU A 26 6.84 -0.67 -6.32
C LEU A 26 6.41 0.80 -6.25
N GLN A 27 5.74 1.30 -7.30
CA GLN A 27 5.22 2.65 -7.29
C GLN A 27 4.13 2.83 -6.23
N VAL A 28 3.22 1.88 -6.12
CA VAL A 28 2.17 1.89 -5.09
C VAL A 28 2.80 1.91 -3.71
N ASN A 29 3.81 1.07 -3.50
CA ASN A 29 4.52 0.99 -2.25
C ASN A 29 5.17 2.32 -1.89
N HIS A 30 5.80 2.95 -2.86
CA HIS A 30 6.47 4.21 -2.67
C HIS A 30 5.48 5.32 -2.29
N VAL A 31 4.35 5.39 -2.97
CA VAL A 31 3.31 6.37 -2.66
C VAL A 31 2.74 6.11 -1.26
N ALA A 32 2.41 4.86 -0.95
CA ALA A 32 1.86 4.50 0.36
C ALA A 32 2.80 4.90 1.48
N ARG A 33 4.09 4.57 1.35
CA ARG A 33 5.08 4.93 2.35
C ARG A 33 5.18 6.45 2.52
N ARG A 34 5.26 7.16 1.40
CA ARG A 34 5.41 8.61 1.43
C ARG A 34 4.25 9.30 2.13
N VAL A 35 3.01 8.95 1.77
CA VAL A 35 1.85 9.64 2.33
C VAL A 35 1.65 9.30 3.81
N VAL A 36 1.89 8.05 4.19
CA VAL A 36 1.75 7.64 5.59
C VAL A 36 2.82 8.30 6.44
N LEU A 37 4.08 8.23 6.03
CA LEU A 37 5.17 8.83 6.80
C LEU A 37 5.02 10.34 6.90
N ALA A 38 4.57 11.01 5.84
CA ALA A 38 4.39 12.45 5.87
C ALA A 38 3.43 12.87 6.99
N GLU A 39 2.42 12.07 7.29
CA GLU A 39 1.48 12.38 8.35
C GLU A 39 1.98 11.94 9.72
N LEU A 40 2.61 10.77 9.80
CA LEU A 40 3.09 10.27 11.08
C LEU A 40 4.23 11.13 11.66
N VAL A 41 5.13 11.61 10.81
CA VAL A 41 6.28 12.39 11.29
C VAL A 41 5.91 13.76 11.83
N LYS A 42 4.68 14.20 11.62
CA LYS A 42 4.18 15.45 12.23
C LYS A 42 4.06 15.34 13.75
N HIS A 43 3.97 14.12 14.25
CA HIS A 43 3.83 13.85 15.68
C HIS A 43 4.78 12.73 16.11
N PRO A 44 6.10 13.00 16.06
CA PRO A 44 7.08 11.94 16.36
C PRO A 44 6.95 11.43 17.79
N GLU A 45 6.43 12.23 18.71
CA GLU A 45 6.22 11.82 20.10
C GLU A 45 5.18 10.71 20.23
N ARG A 46 4.37 10.48 19.20
CA ARG A 46 3.34 9.44 19.19
C ARG A 46 3.77 8.18 18.48
N ILE A 47 4.98 8.19 17.91
CA ILE A 47 5.50 7.06 17.17
C ILE A 47 6.43 6.27 18.05
N HIS A 48 6.07 5.03 18.30
CA HIS A 48 6.93 4.08 18.99
C HIS A 48 7.27 2.97 18.01
N ARG A 49 8.26 2.19 18.34
CA ARG A 49 8.65 1.06 17.52
C ARG A 49 7.44 0.16 17.28
N MET A 50 7.06 0.02 16.03
CA MET A 50 5.91 -0.79 15.65
C MET A 50 5.95 -1.15 14.18
N SER A 51 5.23 -2.19 13.81
CA SER A 51 4.95 -2.52 12.42
C SER A 51 3.50 -2.19 12.12
N MET A 52 3.25 -1.67 10.93
CA MET A 52 1.90 -1.42 10.45
C MET A 52 1.65 -2.21 9.19
N LYS A 53 0.50 -2.85 9.13
CA LYS A 53 0.06 -3.55 7.92
C LYS A 53 -1.12 -2.80 7.35
N CYS A 54 -0.98 -2.39 6.09
CA CYS A 54 -1.99 -1.64 5.37
C CYS A 54 -2.51 -2.51 4.23
N THR A 55 -3.83 -2.63 4.13
CA THR A 55 -4.46 -3.34 3.02
C THR A 55 -5.45 -2.39 2.35
N PHE A 56 -5.47 -2.40 1.04
CA PHE A 56 -6.38 -1.54 0.27
C PHE A 56 -6.53 -2.06 -1.13
N GLN A 57 -7.57 -1.57 -1.80
CA GLN A 57 -7.80 -1.86 -3.21
C GLN A 57 -7.64 -0.57 -4.00
N LEU A 58 -7.13 -0.67 -5.22
CA LEU A 58 -7.05 0.45 -6.14
C LEU A 58 -7.96 0.18 -7.33
N ASP A 59 -8.72 1.19 -7.73
CA ASP A 59 -9.53 1.12 -8.94
C ASP A 59 -8.69 1.52 -10.16
N ARG A 60 -9.32 1.55 -11.32
CA ARG A 60 -8.64 1.84 -12.59
C ARG A 60 -7.91 3.18 -12.58
N GLN A 61 -8.46 4.16 -11.89
CA GLN A 61 -7.89 5.49 -11.81
C GLN A 61 -6.86 5.64 -10.70
N GLY A 62 -6.64 4.59 -9.90
CA GLY A 62 -5.73 4.65 -8.78
C GLY A 62 -6.34 5.19 -7.50
N HIS A 63 -7.67 5.22 -7.41
CA HIS A 63 -8.34 5.64 -6.18
C HIS A 63 -8.40 4.48 -5.19
N PRO A 64 -8.01 4.71 -3.92
CA PRO A 64 -8.03 3.64 -2.93
C PRO A 64 -9.44 3.37 -2.40
N HIS A 65 -9.70 2.09 -2.14
CA HIS A 65 -10.95 1.62 -1.55
C HIS A 65 -10.64 0.60 -0.48
N LYS A 66 -11.54 0.47 0.48
CA LYS A 66 -11.45 -0.55 1.55
C LYS A 66 -10.12 -0.50 2.27
N VAL A 67 -9.69 0.70 2.64
CA VAL A 67 -8.42 0.88 3.33
C VAL A 67 -8.55 0.39 4.76
N LYS A 68 -7.63 -0.50 5.15
CA LYS A 68 -7.54 -1.01 6.53
C LYS A 68 -6.09 -0.92 6.98
N VAL A 69 -5.90 -0.49 8.21
CA VAL A 69 -4.57 -0.39 8.80
C VAL A 69 -4.62 -0.98 10.20
N VAL A 70 -3.68 -1.87 10.50
CA VAL A 70 -3.49 -2.41 11.85
C VAL A 70 -2.03 -2.25 12.23
N SER A 71 -1.78 -2.00 13.52
CA SER A 71 -0.41 -1.87 14.02
C SER A 71 -0.14 -2.92 15.07
N SER A 72 1.12 -3.31 15.19
CA SER A 72 1.56 -4.31 16.18
C SER A 72 1.38 -3.83 17.61
N SER A 73 1.41 -2.52 17.83
CA SER A 73 1.25 -1.90 19.14
C SER A 73 -0.18 -1.48 19.43
N HIS A 74 -1.11 -1.74 18.53
CA HIS A 74 -2.50 -1.30 18.62
C HIS A 74 -2.60 0.21 18.82
N ASN A 75 -1.72 0.97 18.19
CA ASN A 75 -1.71 2.43 18.27
C ASN A 75 -2.82 2.98 17.39
N ARG A 76 -3.93 3.29 18.01
CA ARG A 76 -5.13 3.72 17.30
C ARG A 76 -4.92 5.01 16.52
N TRP A 77 -4.16 5.95 17.09
CA TRP A 77 -3.86 7.20 16.41
C TRP A 77 -3.07 6.95 15.12
N ALA A 78 -2.03 6.11 15.19
CA ALA A 78 -1.20 5.81 14.02
C ALA A 78 -2.01 5.08 12.96
N GLU A 79 -2.84 4.12 13.36
CA GLU A 79 -3.69 3.37 12.44
C GLU A 79 -4.65 4.29 11.71
N GLU A 80 -5.33 5.16 12.44
CA GLU A 80 -6.31 6.08 11.86
C GLU A 80 -5.64 7.13 10.98
N THR A 81 -4.49 7.64 11.40
CA THR A 81 -3.72 8.62 10.62
C THR A 81 -3.28 7.99 9.30
N ALA A 82 -2.74 6.78 9.34
CA ALA A 82 -2.30 6.08 8.13
C ALA A 82 -3.50 5.77 7.21
N ARG A 83 -4.62 5.34 7.79
CA ARG A 83 -5.82 5.04 7.02
C ARG A 83 -6.31 6.26 6.25
N ARG A 84 -6.38 7.41 6.93
CA ARG A 84 -6.82 8.64 6.28
C ARG A 84 -5.84 9.10 5.21
N ALA A 85 -4.55 8.97 5.47
CA ALA A 85 -3.53 9.35 4.49
C ALA A 85 -3.65 8.49 3.23
N LEU A 86 -3.83 7.19 3.40
CA LEU A 86 -3.98 6.27 2.28
C LEU A 86 -5.28 6.52 1.52
N ALA A 87 -6.37 6.76 2.23
CA ALA A 87 -7.67 6.99 1.61
C ALA A 87 -7.69 8.27 0.76
N ALA A 88 -6.90 9.26 1.13
CA ALA A 88 -6.80 10.52 0.40
C ALA A 88 -5.72 10.51 -0.67
N ALA A 89 -4.89 9.48 -0.73
CA ALA A 89 -3.77 9.43 -1.65
C ALA A 89 -4.24 9.17 -3.07
N LYS A 90 -3.47 9.69 -4.02
CA LYS A 90 -3.65 9.37 -5.43
C LYS A 90 -2.52 8.49 -5.88
N PHE A 91 -2.88 7.30 -6.32
CA PHE A 91 -1.94 6.34 -6.87
C PHE A 91 -1.94 6.42 -8.39
N PRO A 92 -0.88 5.95 -9.05
CA PRO A 92 -0.90 5.89 -10.51
C PRO A 92 -2.04 5.01 -10.99
N PRO A 93 -2.60 5.28 -12.18
CA PRO A 93 -3.66 4.43 -12.73
C PRO A 93 -3.18 3.00 -12.92
N LEU A 94 -4.08 2.04 -12.77
CA LEU A 94 -3.77 0.63 -12.97
C LEU A 94 -3.39 0.38 -14.43
N PRO A 95 -2.26 -0.32 -14.67
CA PRO A 95 -1.93 -0.73 -16.04
C PRO A 95 -2.97 -1.72 -16.57
N LYS A 96 -3.17 -1.70 -17.88
CA LYS A 96 -4.12 -2.62 -18.51
C LYS A 96 -3.79 -4.07 -18.23
N SER A 97 -2.51 -4.42 -18.22
CA SER A 97 -2.09 -5.80 -17.97
C SER A 97 -2.48 -6.27 -16.57
N VAL A 98 -2.46 -5.37 -15.60
CA VAL A 98 -2.88 -5.69 -14.23
C VAL A 98 -4.38 -5.94 -14.20
N ILE A 99 -5.16 -5.10 -14.86
CA ILE A 99 -6.62 -5.25 -14.93
C ILE A 99 -6.99 -6.56 -15.63
N GLN A 100 -6.32 -6.85 -16.74
CA GLN A 100 -6.60 -8.08 -17.49
C GLN A 100 -6.32 -9.34 -16.68
N LYS A 101 -5.24 -9.33 -15.90
CA LYS A 101 -4.89 -10.49 -15.07
C LYS A 101 -5.85 -10.68 -13.90
N SER A 102 -6.28 -9.60 -13.30
CA SER A 102 -7.16 -9.67 -12.14
C SER A 102 -8.58 -10.07 -12.50
N GLY A 103 -9.00 -9.80 -13.73
CA GLY A 103 -10.37 -10.02 -14.16
C GLY A 103 -11.39 -9.09 -13.52
N THR A 104 -10.91 -8.09 -12.77
CA THR A 104 -11.77 -7.12 -12.10
C THR A 104 -11.24 -5.72 -12.34
N ASP A 105 -12.04 -4.71 -11.99
CA ASP A 105 -11.64 -3.32 -12.11
C ASP A 105 -10.77 -2.83 -10.95
N ARG A 106 -10.47 -3.72 -10.00
CA ARG A 106 -9.71 -3.37 -8.82
C ARG A 106 -8.60 -4.37 -8.55
N ALA A 107 -7.51 -3.88 -8.00
CA ALA A 107 -6.40 -4.70 -7.55
C ALA A 107 -6.19 -4.49 -6.06
N SER A 108 -5.90 -5.56 -5.34
CA SER A 108 -5.66 -5.52 -3.90
C SER A 108 -4.17 -5.47 -3.61
N PHE A 109 -3.80 -4.68 -2.62
CA PHE A 109 -2.41 -4.50 -2.21
C PHE A 109 -2.28 -4.62 -0.71
N ASP A 110 -1.19 -5.23 -0.28
CA ASP A 110 -0.77 -5.26 1.11
C ASP A 110 0.54 -4.50 1.20
N TYR A 111 0.64 -3.60 2.16
CA TYR A 111 1.86 -2.87 2.41
C TYR A 111 2.20 -2.95 3.88
N GLN A 112 3.42 -3.34 4.20
CA GLN A 112 3.91 -3.37 5.57
C GLN A 112 4.95 -2.30 5.77
N LEU A 113 4.74 -1.48 6.79
CA LEU A 113 5.65 -0.42 7.17
C LEU A 113 6.20 -0.73 8.56
N ASP A 114 7.51 -0.85 8.65
CA ASP A 114 8.18 -1.04 9.93
C ASP A 114 8.73 0.30 10.38
N LEU A 115 8.32 0.71 11.58
CA LEU A 115 8.76 1.97 12.17
C LEU A 115 9.72 1.65 13.31
N ASP A 116 10.95 2.09 13.15
CA ASP A 116 11.93 2.01 14.22
C ASP A 116 11.83 3.25 15.09
N GLU A 117 12.35 3.13 16.31
CA GLU A 117 12.41 4.30 17.18
C GLU A 117 13.26 5.39 16.53
N PRO A 118 12.85 6.65 16.65
CA PRO A 118 13.67 7.74 16.16
C PRO A 118 15.00 7.77 16.91
N ARG A 119 16.05 7.97 16.17
CA ARG A 119 17.39 8.01 16.73
C ARG A 119 17.94 9.43 16.71
#